data_7c33b9eea099ff25d7ba572eb39e0da8
#
_entry.id   7c33b9eea099ff25d7ba572eb39e0da8
#
_cell.length_a   1.000
_cell.length_b   1.000
_cell.length_c   1.000
_cell.angle_alpha   90.00
_cell.angle_beta   90.00
_cell.angle_gamma   90.00
#
_symmetry.space_group_name_H-M   'P 1'
#
loop_
_entity.id
_entity.type
_entity.pdbx_description
1 polymer ?
#
loop_
_entity_poly.entity_id
_entity_poly.type
_entity_poly.pdbx_seq_one_letter_code
_entity_poly.pdbx_strand_id
1 'polypeptide(L)'
;KRRNSLERYVRERVSLPDSIISRPEGFIAWERLAELVEVSDMPHKEEAVDVMRNVPEFTYDNKGVLVDSRKKHLMELQYGRTWHYMHKHFFDQIRNASVILVTVRQKPVIEEKSVVKEEPVVPVPTDTTSVVEKTDTGVVVSPETSKPFYMALKTNMLYDVLAVPNIGVEFYLGKNWSISGNWMYGWWKKNSSHRYWRIYGGDIAVRYWFGKKASEKPLTGHHVGVYGQAFTYDFEWGGKGYMGGEPGGTLWDKTNYAAGVEYGYSLPVANRLNIDFTLGVGYWGGKYYTYTPLDGHYVWQATKNRHWFGPTKAEISLVWLLGRGNSNNKKGGVK
;
A
#
# COMPACT_ATOMS: atom_id res chain seq x y z
N LYS A 1 4.71 -10.41 -10.32
CA LYS A 1 5.43 -10.35 -9.04
C LYS A 1 6.54 -11.41 -8.95
N ARG A 2 6.26 -12.72 -9.14
CA ARG A 2 7.25 -13.82 -9.05
C ARG A 2 8.43 -13.62 -10.01
N ARG A 3 8.19 -13.24 -11.28
CA ARG A 3 9.24 -12.96 -12.27
C ARG A 3 10.21 -11.88 -11.78
N ASN A 4 9.70 -10.75 -11.31
CA ASN A 4 10.51 -9.63 -10.84
C ASN A 4 11.34 -9.99 -9.59
N SER A 5 10.77 -10.83 -8.70
CA SER A 5 11.50 -11.33 -7.55
C SER A 5 12.63 -12.28 -7.96
N LEU A 6 12.40 -13.14 -8.95
CA LEU A 6 13.39 -14.05 -9.50
C LEU A 6 14.49 -13.29 -10.25
N GLU A 7 14.13 -12.30 -11.07
CA GLU A 7 15.11 -11.44 -11.75
C GLU A 7 16.01 -10.72 -10.74
N ARG A 8 15.44 -10.13 -9.70
CA ARG A 8 16.21 -9.48 -8.64
C ARG A 8 17.18 -10.46 -7.96
N TYR A 9 16.69 -11.65 -7.60
CA TYR A 9 17.52 -12.70 -6.99
C TYR A 9 18.71 -13.12 -7.87
N VAL A 10 18.49 -13.22 -9.20
CA VAL A 10 19.55 -13.56 -10.14
C VAL A 10 20.56 -12.41 -10.26
N ARG A 11 20.11 -11.17 -10.37
CA ARG A 11 20.98 -9.98 -10.47
C ARG A 11 21.86 -9.77 -9.24
N GLU A 12 21.37 -10.12 -8.07
CA GLU A 12 22.15 -10.04 -6.82
C GLU A 12 23.30 -11.06 -6.78
N ARG A 13 23.26 -12.11 -7.61
CA ARG A 13 24.25 -13.22 -7.63
C ARG A 13 25.09 -13.30 -8.87
N VAL A 14 24.59 -12.74 -9.96
CA VAL A 14 25.25 -12.81 -11.26
C VAL A 14 25.20 -11.43 -11.91
N SER A 15 26.36 -10.87 -12.22
CA SER A 15 26.44 -9.59 -12.95
C SER A 15 26.13 -9.85 -14.43
N LEU A 16 24.87 -9.61 -14.81
CA LEU A 16 24.40 -9.77 -16.19
C LEU A 16 24.02 -8.42 -16.79
N PRO A 17 24.48 -8.07 -18.00
CA PRO A 17 24.04 -6.87 -18.69
C PRO A 17 22.56 -7.00 -19.11
N ASP A 18 21.84 -5.87 -19.11
CA ASP A 18 20.41 -5.83 -19.44
C ASP A 18 20.10 -6.32 -20.86
N SER A 19 21.05 -6.18 -21.77
CA SER A 19 20.92 -6.60 -23.18
C SER A 19 20.70 -8.09 -23.40
N ILE A 20 21.11 -8.92 -22.45
CA ILE A 20 20.95 -10.38 -22.54
C ILE A 20 19.79 -10.94 -21.72
N ILE A 21 19.06 -10.06 -21.00
CA ILE A 21 17.91 -10.46 -20.20
C ILE A 21 16.64 -10.32 -21.02
N SER A 22 16.11 -11.44 -21.49
CA SER A 22 14.78 -11.47 -22.11
C SER A 22 13.70 -11.54 -21.03
N ARG A 23 12.68 -10.68 -21.15
CA ARG A 23 11.55 -10.56 -20.21
C ARG A 23 10.25 -10.80 -20.95
N PRO A 24 9.92 -12.04 -21.32
CA PRO A 24 8.65 -12.32 -21.97
C PRO A 24 7.48 -11.95 -21.03
N GLU A 25 6.38 -11.51 -21.59
CA GLU A 25 5.17 -11.27 -20.83
C GLU A 25 4.68 -12.56 -20.16
N GLY A 26 4.12 -12.41 -18.95
CA GLY A 26 3.53 -13.54 -18.25
C GLY A 26 2.27 -14.01 -18.96
N PHE A 27 2.17 -15.27 -19.29
CA PHE A 27 1.01 -15.91 -19.90
C PHE A 27 0.48 -17.04 -19.02
N ILE A 28 -0.75 -17.45 -19.25
CA ILE A 28 -1.30 -18.66 -18.66
C ILE A 28 -0.84 -19.82 -19.53
N ALA A 29 -0.22 -20.82 -18.94
CA ALA A 29 0.20 -22.04 -19.65
C ALA A 29 -1.04 -22.93 -19.92
N TRP A 30 -1.88 -22.52 -20.87
CA TRP A 30 -3.16 -23.17 -21.18
C TRP A 30 -3.03 -24.63 -21.52
N GLU A 31 -2.03 -24.99 -22.34
CA GLU A 31 -1.83 -26.38 -22.73
C GLU A 31 -1.43 -27.24 -21.52
N ARG A 32 -0.51 -26.74 -20.69
CA ARG A 32 -0.14 -27.44 -19.46
C ARG A 32 -1.30 -27.59 -18.47
N LEU A 33 -2.17 -26.58 -18.40
CA LEU A 33 -3.39 -26.65 -17.59
C LEU A 33 -4.36 -27.69 -18.16
N ALA A 34 -4.54 -27.71 -19.49
CA ALA A 34 -5.38 -28.70 -20.16
C ALA A 34 -4.90 -30.15 -19.89
N GLU A 35 -3.60 -30.40 -20.01
CA GLU A 35 -3.00 -31.70 -19.67
C GLU A 35 -3.29 -32.14 -18.23
N LEU A 36 -3.13 -31.23 -17.26
CA LEU A 36 -3.42 -31.53 -15.85
C LEU A 36 -4.89 -31.83 -15.59
N VAL A 37 -5.78 -31.10 -16.27
CA VAL A 37 -7.23 -31.30 -16.16
C VAL A 37 -7.64 -32.63 -16.82
N GLU A 38 -7.07 -32.97 -17.97
CA GLU A 38 -7.40 -34.16 -18.74
C GLU A 38 -7.13 -35.47 -17.96
N VAL A 39 -6.01 -35.51 -17.23
CA VAL A 39 -5.64 -36.69 -16.40
C VAL A 39 -6.28 -36.68 -15.01
N SER A 40 -7.02 -35.65 -14.63
CA SER A 40 -7.63 -35.50 -13.32
C SER A 40 -9.03 -36.14 -13.24
N ASP A 41 -9.53 -36.26 -12.00
CA ASP A 41 -10.93 -36.69 -11.73
C ASP A 41 -11.86 -35.45 -11.64
N MET A 42 -11.53 -34.33 -12.31
CA MET A 42 -12.35 -33.15 -12.28
C MET A 42 -13.72 -33.40 -12.96
N PRO A 43 -14.84 -33.04 -12.32
CA PRO A 43 -16.16 -33.11 -12.97
C PRO A 43 -16.22 -32.20 -14.19
N HIS A 44 -16.85 -32.65 -15.28
CA HIS A 44 -17.00 -31.91 -16.54
C HIS A 44 -15.66 -31.45 -17.16
N LYS A 45 -14.60 -32.22 -16.98
CA LYS A 45 -13.26 -31.93 -17.49
C LYS A 45 -13.20 -31.77 -19.00
N GLU A 46 -14.00 -32.52 -19.72
CA GLU A 46 -14.07 -32.54 -21.19
C GLU A 46 -14.46 -31.16 -21.74
N GLU A 47 -15.49 -30.51 -21.15
CA GLU A 47 -15.92 -29.18 -21.50
C GLU A 47 -14.81 -28.15 -21.22
N ALA A 48 -14.09 -28.30 -20.11
CA ALA A 48 -13.00 -27.38 -19.74
C ALA A 48 -11.80 -27.54 -20.68
N VAL A 49 -11.43 -28.75 -21.04
CA VAL A 49 -10.35 -29.06 -22.00
C VAL A 49 -10.69 -28.50 -23.37
N ASP A 50 -11.93 -28.70 -23.83
CA ASP A 50 -12.41 -28.16 -25.10
C ASP A 50 -12.27 -26.62 -25.15
N VAL A 51 -12.75 -25.93 -24.14
CA VAL A 51 -12.59 -24.47 -24.04
C VAL A 51 -11.11 -24.05 -24.02
N MET A 52 -10.24 -24.78 -23.30
CA MET A 52 -8.82 -24.43 -23.23
C MET A 52 -8.09 -24.61 -24.56
N ARG A 53 -8.50 -25.56 -25.39
CA ARG A 53 -7.86 -25.85 -26.69
C ARG A 53 -8.47 -25.08 -27.84
N ASN A 54 -9.81 -24.92 -27.88
CA ASN A 54 -10.53 -24.47 -29.06
C ASN A 54 -11.00 -23.02 -28.98
N VAL A 55 -11.15 -22.43 -27.79
CA VAL A 55 -11.54 -21.01 -27.66
C VAL A 55 -10.31 -20.11 -27.72
N PRO A 56 -10.32 -19.02 -28.52
CA PRO A 56 -9.23 -18.05 -28.58
C PRO A 56 -8.92 -17.44 -27.18
N GLU A 57 -7.64 -17.18 -26.91
CA GLU A 57 -7.23 -16.58 -25.64
C GLU A 57 -7.88 -15.21 -25.43
N PHE A 58 -7.92 -14.39 -26.49
CA PHE A 58 -8.58 -13.09 -26.50
C PHE A 58 -9.29 -12.87 -27.84
N THR A 59 -10.48 -12.31 -27.80
CA THR A 59 -11.26 -11.92 -28.99
C THR A 59 -11.54 -10.42 -28.91
N TYR A 60 -11.20 -9.70 -29.96
CA TYR A 60 -11.35 -8.25 -30.03
C TYR A 60 -12.41 -7.86 -31.08
N ASP A 61 -13.13 -6.78 -30.84
CA ASP A 61 -14.03 -6.20 -31.83
C ASP A 61 -13.27 -5.43 -32.93
N ASN A 62 -14.01 -4.90 -33.92
CA ASN A 62 -13.43 -4.10 -35.02
C ASN A 62 -12.78 -2.78 -34.56
N LYS A 63 -12.95 -2.41 -33.27
CA LYS A 63 -12.38 -1.21 -32.66
C LYS A 63 -11.19 -1.54 -31.75
N GLY A 64 -10.78 -2.82 -31.69
CA GLY A 64 -9.69 -3.28 -30.84
C GLY A 64 -10.08 -3.40 -29.36
N VAL A 65 -11.36 -3.39 -29.01
CA VAL A 65 -11.84 -3.59 -27.65
C VAL A 65 -12.00 -5.08 -27.38
N LEU A 66 -11.47 -5.55 -26.26
CA LEU A 66 -11.61 -6.95 -25.82
C LEU A 66 -13.08 -7.25 -25.52
N VAL A 67 -13.69 -8.14 -26.29
CA VAL A 67 -15.11 -8.53 -26.14
C VAL A 67 -15.27 -9.90 -25.51
N ASP A 68 -14.30 -10.80 -25.68
CA ASP A 68 -14.38 -12.16 -25.17
C ASP A 68 -12.99 -12.74 -24.89
N SER A 69 -12.93 -13.82 -24.06
CA SER A 69 -11.67 -14.48 -23.76
C SER A 69 -11.91 -15.95 -23.29
N ARG A 70 -10.95 -16.80 -23.59
CA ARG A 70 -10.90 -18.19 -23.09
C ARG A 70 -11.11 -18.28 -21.58
N LYS A 71 -10.47 -17.40 -20.84
CA LYS A 71 -10.62 -17.32 -19.38
C LYS A 71 -12.06 -17.07 -18.97
N LYS A 72 -12.77 -16.17 -19.68
CA LYS A 72 -14.19 -15.87 -19.41
C LYS A 72 -15.05 -17.09 -19.60
N HIS A 73 -14.89 -17.80 -20.73
CA HIS A 73 -15.61 -19.04 -20.97
C HIS A 73 -15.40 -20.08 -19.87
N LEU A 74 -14.15 -20.31 -19.44
CA LEU A 74 -13.85 -21.21 -18.33
C LEU A 74 -14.45 -20.76 -16.99
N MET A 75 -14.55 -19.46 -16.77
CA MET A 75 -15.18 -18.91 -15.57
C MET A 75 -16.72 -19.01 -15.59
N GLU A 76 -17.32 -19.15 -16.77
CA GLU A 76 -18.76 -19.30 -16.95
C GLU A 76 -19.20 -20.79 -16.91
N LEU A 77 -18.28 -21.73 -17.20
CA LEU A 77 -18.58 -23.16 -17.14
C LEU A 77 -19.07 -23.58 -15.75
N GLN A 78 -20.19 -24.31 -15.73
CA GLN A 78 -20.80 -24.87 -14.52
C GLN A 78 -20.96 -23.80 -13.41
N TYR A 79 -21.35 -22.58 -13.81
CA TYR A 79 -21.51 -21.43 -12.88
C TYR A 79 -20.23 -21.10 -12.10
N GLY A 80 -19.07 -21.26 -12.72
CA GLY A 80 -17.77 -20.95 -12.13
C GLY A 80 -17.12 -22.09 -11.32
N ARG A 81 -17.82 -23.22 -11.12
CA ARG A 81 -17.29 -24.36 -10.34
C ARG A 81 -16.04 -24.95 -10.99
N THR A 82 -16.03 -25.07 -12.31
CA THR A 82 -14.91 -25.57 -13.11
C THR A 82 -13.65 -24.72 -12.87
N TRP A 83 -13.76 -23.39 -12.99
CA TRP A 83 -12.66 -22.48 -12.75
C TRP A 83 -12.15 -22.55 -11.31
N HIS A 84 -13.06 -22.61 -10.34
CA HIS A 84 -12.69 -22.69 -8.92
C HIS A 84 -11.94 -23.99 -8.60
N TYR A 85 -12.39 -25.10 -9.15
CA TYR A 85 -11.72 -26.40 -9.00
C TYR A 85 -10.29 -26.33 -9.57
N MET A 86 -10.14 -25.85 -10.81
CA MET A 86 -8.84 -25.69 -11.45
C MET A 86 -7.92 -24.77 -10.65
N HIS A 87 -8.44 -23.67 -10.17
CA HIS A 87 -7.66 -22.69 -9.37
C HIS A 87 -7.14 -23.32 -8.08
N LYS A 88 -7.95 -24.13 -7.43
CA LYS A 88 -7.59 -24.78 -6.16
C LYS A 88 -6.58 -25.92 -6.34
N HIS A 89 -6.70 -26.71 -7.39
CA HIS A 89 -5.97 -27.97 -7.53
C HIS A 89 -4.78 -27.91 -8.50
N PHE A 90 -4.81 -27.04 -9.51
CA PHE A 90 -3.81 -27.05 -10.57
C PHE A 90 -3.00 -25.75 -10.68
N PHE A 91 -3.54 -24.61 -10.30
CA PHE A 91 -2.85 -23.31 -10.51
C PHE A 91 -1.53 -23.20 -9.76
N ASP A 92 -1.38 -23.84 -8.62
CA ASP A 92 -0.09 -23.80 -7.90
C ASP A 92 1.00 -24.58 -8.65
N GLN A 93 0.63 -25.58 -9.44
CA GLN A 93 1.56 -26.38 -10.25
C GLN A 93 2.03 -25.64 -11.51
N ILE A 94 1.23 -24.71 -12.04
CA ILE A 94 1.55 -23.94 -13.27
C ILE A 94 2.03 -22.51 -12.98
N ARG A 95 1.93 -22.05 -11.75
CA ARG A 95 2.38 -20.69 -11.32
C ARG A 95 3.88 -20.65 -11.04
N ASN A 96 4.69 -21.12 -12.00
CA ASN A 96 6.13 -21.18 -11.86
C ASN A 96 6.80 -20.02 -12.61
N ALA A 97 7.95 -19.60 -12.12
CA ALA A 97 8.90 -18.75 -12.84
C ALA A 97 10.21 -19.50 -12.93
N SER A 98 10.73 -19.65 -14.14
CA SER A 98 11.99 -20.35 -14.39
C SER A 98 12.99 -19.39 -15.01
N VAL A 99 14.28 -19.61 -14.71
CA VAL A 99 15.41 -18.95 -15.38
C VAL A 99 16.13 -19.99 -16.23
N ILE A 100 16.29 -19.69 -17.51
CA ILE A 100 17.16 -20.46 -18.39
C ILE A 100 18.45 -19.67 -18.53
N LEU A 101 19.53 -20.19 -17.97
CA LEU A 101 20.91 -19.67 -18.12
C LEU A 101 21.59 -20.40 -19.28
N VAL A 102 21.80 -19.70 -20.38
CA VAL A 102 22.61 -20.22 -21.47
C VAL A 102 24.06 -19.75 -21.24
N THR A 103 24.94 -20.66 -20.82
CA THR A 103 26.36 -20.39 -20.69
C THR A 103 27.08 -20.84 -21.94
N VAL A 104 27.71 -19.92 -22.65
CA VAL A 104 28.62 -20.25 -23.74
C VAL A 104 30.01 -20.51 -23.11
N ARG A 105 30.51 -21.75 -23.17
CA ARG A 105 31.89 -22.04 -22.81
C ARG A 105 32.80 -21.36 -23.85
N GLN A 106 33.40 -20.26 -23.48
CA GLN A 106 34.54 -19.76 -24.23
C GLN A 106 35.68 -20.76 -24.09
N LYS A 107 36.27 -21.19 -25.21
CA LYS A 107 37.53 -21.94 -25.16
C LYS A 107 38.56 -21.08 -24.41
N PRO A 108 39.34 -21.65 -23.50
CA PRO A 108 40.39 -20.89 -22.83
C PRO A 108 41.35 -20.33 -23.89
N VAL A 109 41.42 -19.00 -23.98
CA VAL A 109 42.51 -18.32 -24.65
C VAL A 109 43.72 -18.53 -23.73
N ILE A 110 44.74 -19.23 -24.22
CA ILE A 110 46.01 -19.37 -23.54
C ILE A 110 46.67 -17.99 -23.63
N GLU A 111 46.52 -17.18 -22.59
CA GLU A 111 47.32 -15.97 -22.42
C GLU A 111 48.71 -16.38 -21.97
N GLU A 112 49.72 -16.04 -22.79
CA GLU A 112 51.12 -16.09 -22.40
C GLU A 112 51.34 -15.19 -21.18
N LYS A 113 51.88 -15.79 -20.11
CA LYS A 113 52.35 -15.12 -18.91
C LYS A 113 53.38 -14.06 -19.24
N SER A 114 52.99 -12.78 -19.20
CA SER A 114 53.96 -11.70 -19.04
C SER A 114 54.32 -11.60 -17.56
N VAL A 115 55.59 -11.82 -17.29
CA VAL A 115 56.23 -11.71 -15.98
C VAL A 115 56.20 -10.23 -15.57
N VAL A 116 55.44 -9.89 -14.57
CA VAL A 116 55.50 -8.56 -13.88
C VAL A 116 56.50 -8.70 -12.73
N LYS A 117 57.56 -7.91 -12.82
CA LYS A 117 58.55 -7.73 -11.76
C LYS A 117 57.91 -7.10 -10.52
N GLU A 118 58.17 -7.72 -9.37
CA GLU A 118 57.91 -7.13 -8.06
C GLU A 118 58.84 -5.94 -7.83
N GLU A 119 58.33 -4.79 -7.47
CA GLU A 119 59.10 -3.69 -6.84
C GLU A 119 58.86 -3.72 -5.31
N PRO A 120 59.88 -3.37 -4.51
CA PRO A 120 59.89 -3.65 -3.09
C PRO A 120 59.12 -2.59 -2.29
N VAL A 121 58.41 -3.08 -1.27
CA VAL A 121 57.68 -2.33 -0.25
C VAL A 121 58.67 -1.57 0.64
N VAL A 122 58.52 -0.24 0.73
CA VAL A 122 59.22 0.65 1.67
C VAL A 122 58.39 0.75 2.94
N PRO A 123 58.93 0.55 4.14
CA PRO A 123 58.22 0.64 5.38
C PRO A 123 58.04 2.11 5.81
N VAL A 124 56.84 2.45 6.29
CA VAL A 124 56.52 3.74 6.90
C VAL A 124 56.94 3.71 8.39
N PRO A 125 57.68 4.69 8.90
CA PRO A 125 58.04 4.73 10.32
C PRO A 125 56.92 5.27 11.17
N THR A 126 56.72 4.58 12.27
CA THR A 126 55.94 5.04 13.44
C THR A 126 56.80 5.90 14.31
N ASP A 127 56.33 7.09 14.61
CA ASP A 127 56.75 7.93 15.77
C ASP A 127 55.63 8.99 16.00
N THR A 128 55.20 9.29 17.12
CA THR A 128 55.56 9.39 18.51
C THR A 128 54.65 10.41 19.13
N THR A 129 54.05 9.98 20.19
CA THR A 129 53.51 10.72 21.32
C THR A 129 53.75 12.21 21.38
N SER A 130 52.71 13.03 21.45
CA SER A 130 52.78 14.32 22.10
C SER A 130 51.62 14.52 23.10
N VAL A 131 52.04 14.77 24.31
CA VAL A 131 51.31 15.12 25.50
C VAL A 131 50.45 16.35 25.23
N VAL A 132 49.13 16.25 25.49
CA VAL A 132 48.24 17.41 25.52
C VAL A 132 48.04 17.85 26.95
N GLU A 133 48.57 18.98 27.25
CA GLU A 133 48.39 19.79 28.42
C GLU A 133 46.91 20.15 28.61
N LYS A 134 46.37 19.85 29.80
CA LYS A 134 45.02 20.28 30.19
C LYS A 134 44.99 21.79 30.38
N THR A 135 44.39 22.50 29.45
CA THR A 135 43.91 23.86 29.69
C THR A 135 42.44 23.77 30.05
N ASP A 136 42.15 23.97 31.31
CA ASP A 136 40.83 24.14 31.87
C ASP A 136 40.23 25.48 31.42
N THR A 137 39.58 25.50 30.27
CA THR A 137 38.73 26.61 29.84
C THR A 137 37.32 26.20 30.06
N GLY A 138 36.71 26.65 31.14
CA GLY A 138 35.30 26.49 31.43
C GLY A 138 34.44 27.02 30.27
N VAL A 139 34.12 26.16 29.34
CA VAL A 139 33.07 26.43 28.38
C VAL A 139 31.75 26.37 29.12
N VAL A 140 31.23 27.55 29.45
CA VAL A 140 29.84 27.71 29.84
C VAL A 140 29.03 27.25 28.62
N VAL A 141 28.64 25.97 28.64
CA VAL A 141 27.67 25.47 27.72
C VAL A 141 26.34 26.11 28.08
N SER A 142 26.05 27.25 27.44
CA SER A 142 24.67 27.74 27.40
C SER A 142 23.79 26.62 26.99
N PRO A 143 22.71 26.27 27.75
CA PRO A 143 21.78 25.23 27.32
C PRO A 143 21.22 25.69 25.97
N GLU A 144 21.62 25.03 24.90
CA GLU A 144 20.95 25.18 23.64
C GLU A 144 19.46 24.98 23.90
N THR A 145 18.71 26.09 23.82
CA THR A 145 17.25 26.06 23.90
C THR A 145 16.76 25.39 22.64
N SER A 146 16.77 24.05 22.70
CA SER A 146 16.29 23.25 21.57
C SER A 146 14.87 23.68 21.25
N LYS A 147 14.64 24.06 20.00
CA LYS A 147 13.36 24.56 19.50
C LYS A 147 12.22 23.62 19.84
N PRO A 148 11.06 24.12 20.25
CA PRO A 148 9.90 23.29 20.51
C PRO A 148 9.47 22.56 19.23
N PHE A 149 9.15 21.29 19.36
CA PHE A 149 8.65 20.44 18.29
C PHE A 149 7.25 19.93 18.64
N TYR A 150 6.30 20.10 17.74
CA TYR A 150 4.91 19.74 17.95
C TYR A 150 4.46 18.74 16.91
N MET A 151 4.15 17.53 17.36
CA MET A 151 3.62 16.44 16.57
C MET A 151 2.49 15.76 17.34
N ALA A 152 1.58 15.11 16.66
CA ALA A 152 0.56 14.27 17.26
C ALA A 152 0.46 12.92 16.54
N LEU A 153 0.22 11.85 17.31
CA LEU A 153 -0.31 10.58 16.81
C LEU A 153 -1.81 10.55 17.04
N LYS A 154 -2.55 9.96 16.11
CA LYS A 154 -4.02 9.95 16.11
C LYS A 154 -4.55 8.57 15.79
N THR A 155 -5.69 8.22 16.39
CA THR A 155 -6.56 7.13 15.92
C THR A 155 -7.99 7.65 15.86
N ASN A 156 -8.68 7.36 14.77
CA ASN A 156 -10.09 7.73 14.61
C ASN A 156 -10.97 6.66 15.27
N MET A 157 -11.53 6.97 16.42
CA MET A 157 -12.37 6.06 17.20
C MET A 157 -13.62 5.59 16.45
N LEU A 158 -14.12 6.35 15.47
CA LEU A 158 -15.23 5.90 14.62
C LEU A 158 -14.82 4.69 13.78
N TYR A 159 -13.59 4.70 13.24
CA TYR A 159 -13.06 3.56 12.51
C TYR A 159 -12.75 2.39 13.43
N ASP A 160 -12.25 2.65 14.64
CA ASP A 160 -11.97 1.60 15.63
C ASP A 160 -13.26 0.86 16.03
N VAL A 161 -14.36 1.58 16.26
CA VAL A 161 -15.70 0.99 16.51
C VAL A 161 -16.20 0.16 15.32
N LEU A 162 -15.87 0.56 14.10
CA LEU A 162 -16.20 -0.17 12.89
C LEU A 162 -15.20 -1.31 12.58
N ALA A 163 -14.30 -1.62 13.53
CA ALA A 163 -13.25 -2.62 13.37
C ALA A 163 -12.32 -2.34 12.17
N VAL A 164 -12.04 -1.08 11.89
CA VAL A 164 -11.09 -0.63 10.87
C VAL A 164 -9.86 -0.04 11.57
N PRO A 165 -8.79 -0.81 11.81
CA PRO A 165 -7.54 -0.31 12.32
C PRO A 165 -7.04 0.89 11.53
N ASN A 166 -6.62 1.93 12.24
CA ASN A 166 -6.17 3.16 11.61
C ASN A 166 -5.11 3.86 12.46
N ILE A 167 -4.29 4.65 11.81
CA ILE A 167 -3.27 5.48 12.45
C ILE A 167 -3.10 6.76 11.67
N GLY A 168 -2.98 7.86 12.39
CA GLY A 168 -2.69 9.17 11.83
C GLY A 168 -1.52 9.85 12.50
N VAL A 169 -0.88 10.74 11.75
CA VAL A 169 0.16 11.63 12.25
C VAL A 169 -0.16 13.06 11.86
N GLU A 170 0.15 14.02 12.72
CA GLU A 170 -0.03 15.42 12.42
C GLU A 170 1.20 16.22 12.88
N PHE A 171 1.73 17.05 11.99
CA PHE A 171 2.89 17.90 12.21
C PHE A 171 2.47 19.37 12.18
N TYR A 172 2.81 20.11 13.23
CA TYR A 172 2.62 21.54 13.26
C TYR A 172 3.78 22.23 12.55
N LEU A 173 3.47 23.02 11.53
CA LEU A 173 4.44 23.67 10.65
C LEU A 173 4.80 25.11 11.11
N GLY A 174 4.14 25.60 12.16
CA GLY A 174 4.25 26.99 12.61
C GLY A 174 3.15 27.88 12.03
N LYS A 175 3.04 29.10 12.58
CA LYS A 175 2.04 30.10 12.14
C LYS A 175 0.61 29.57 12.05
N ASN A 176 0.24 28.69 12.98
CA ASN A 176 -1.07 28.04 13.06
C ASN A 176 -1.39 27.04 11.92
N TRP A 177 -0.42 26.61 11.16
CA TRP A 177 -0.60 25.59 10.12
C TRP A 177 -0.12 24.22 10.59
N SER A 178 -0.84 23.19 10.18
CA SER A 178 -0.41 21.80 10.32
C SER A 178 -0.70 21.00 9.06
N ILE A 179 -0.01 19.86 8.92
CA ILE A 179 -0.27 18.84 7.94
C ILE A 179 -0.54 17.54 8.67
N SER A 180 -1.60 16.84 8.29
CA SER A 180 -1.95 15.53 8.83
C SER A 180 -2.03 14.49 7.72
N GLY A 181 -1.68 13.26 8.06
CA GLY A 181 -1.88 12.10 7.20
C GLY A 181 -2.46 10.96 8.03
N ASN A 182 -3.47 10.30 7.51
CA ASN A 182 -4.12 9.15 8.13
C ASN A 182 -4.06 7.95 7.19
N TRP A 183 -3.89 6.78 7.78
CA TRP A 183 -3.91 5.51 7.10
C TRP A 183 -4.89 4.56 7.75
N MET A 184 -5.67 3.82 6.96
CA MET A 184 -6.63 2.84 7.43
C MET A 184 -6.50 1.54 6.64
N TYR A 185 -6.66 0.42 7.35
CA TYR A 185 -6.62 -0.91 6.78
C TYR A 185 -7.54 -1.86 7.56
N GLY A 186 -8.66 -2.24 6.99
CA GLY A 186 -9.54 -3.29 7.49
C GLY A 186 -9.71 -4.37 6.43
N TRP A 187 -9.51 -5.65 6.79
CA TRP A 187 -9.58 -6.73 5.83
C TRP A 187 -10.27 -7.96 6.40
N TRP A 188 -11.54 -7.77 6.74
CA TRP A 188 -12.33 -8.82 7.35
C TRP A 188 -13.17 -9.56 6.30
N LYS A 189 -13.12 -10.89 6.34
CA LYS A 189 -13.86 -11.74 5.43
C LYS A 189 -14.38 -12.98 6.15
N LYS A 190 -15.63 -13.36 5.85
CA LYS A 190 -16.21 -14.62 6.27
C LYS A 190 -16.90 -15.27 5.06
N ASN A 191 -16.16 -16.10 4.35
CA ASN A 191 -16.62 -16.70 3.09
C ASN A 191 -17.86 -17.58 3.25
N SER A 192 -17.99 -18.31 4.38
CA SER A 192 -19.12 -19.19 4.65
C SER A 192 -20.46 -18.48 4.80
N SER A 193 -20.46 -17.19 5.09
CA SER A 193 -21.68 -16.37 5.24
C SER A 193 -21.69 -15.16 4.32
N HIS A 194 -20.80 -15.14 3.33
CA HIS A 194 -20.65 -14.05 2.36
C HIS A 194 -20.69 -12.67 3.04
N ARG A 195 -19.78 -12.45 4.00
CA ARG A 195 -19.65 -11.18 4.69
C ARG A 195 -18.25 -10.64 4.47
N TYR A 196 -18.19 -9.47 3.87
CA TYR A 196 -16.95 -8.77 3.56
C TYR A 196 -17.01 -7.36 4.14
N TRP A 197 -15.98 -7.01 4.89
CA TRP A 197 -15.80 -5.71 5.48
C TRP A 197 -14.35 -5.29 5.26
N ARG A 198 -14.11 -4.69 4.11
CA ARG A 198 -12.76 -4.40 3.64
C ARG A 198 -12.67 -2.95 3.24
N ILE A 199 -11.64 -2.29 3.73
CA ILE A 199 -11.29 -0.93 3.34
C ILE A 199 -9.77 -0.78 3.44
N TYR A 200 -9.20 -0.05 2.52
CA TYR A 200 -7.78 0.23 2.45
C TYR A 200 -7.58 1.60 1.84
N GLY A 201 -6.84 2.47 2.52
CA GLY A 201 -6.57 3.79 2.01
C GLY A 201 -6.08 4.75 3.06
N GLY A 202 -6.15 6.02 2.73
CA GLY A 202 -5.75 7.09 3.62
C GLY A 202 -6.18 8.45 3.14
N ASP A 203 -5.87 9.45 3.93
CA ASP A 203 -6.08 10.84 3.61
C ASP A 203 -4.90 11.71 4.03
N ILE A 204 -4.81 12.86 3.39
CA ILE A 204 -3.91 13.95 3.77
C ILE A 204 -4.77 15.19 3.93
N ALA A 205 -4.51 15.99 4.98
CA ALA A 205 -5.15 17.27 5.19
C ALA A 205 -4.13 18.36 5.56
N VAL A 206 -4.39 19.57 5.09
CA VAL A 206 -3.69 20.79 5.53
C VAL A 206 -4.68 21.60 6.33
N ARG A 207 -4.33 21.94 7.57
CA ARG A 207 -5.20 22.59 8.56
C ARG A 207 -4.65 23.94 8.98
N TYR A 208 -5.57 24.87 9.19
CA TYR A 208 -5.29 26.16 9.82
C TYR A 208 -6.03 26.25 11.15
N TRP A 209 -5.27 26.50 12.22
CA TRP A 209 -5.78 26.56 13.59
C TRP A 209 -6.07 28.00 13.97
N PHE A 210 -7.19 28.24 14.63
CA PHE A 210 -7.62 29.60 14.99
C PHE A 210 -8.34 29.68 16.32
N GLY A 211 -8.58 30.91 16.77
CA GLY A 211 -9.21 31.19 18.05
C GLY A 211 -8.23 31.21 19.22
N LYS A 212 -8.73 31.58 20.39
CA LYS A 212 -7.91 31.83 21.59
C LYS A 212 -7.05 30.64 21.98
N LYS A 213 -7.60 29.42 21.96
CA LYS A 213 -6.86 28.20 22.33
C LYS A 213 -5.72 27.89 21.37
N ALA A 214 -5.91 28.10 20.07
CA ALA A 214 -4.88 27.88 19.06
C ALA A 214 -3.73 28.91 19.21
N SER A 215 -4.02 30.13 19.63
CA SER A 215 -2.99 31.14 19.92
C SER A 215 -2.20 30.82 21.18
N GLU A 216 -2.80 30.16 22.16
CA GLU A 216 -2.14 29.74 23.38
C GLU A 216 -1.30 28.48 23.18
N LYS A 217 -1.74 27.59 22.27
CA LYS A 217 -1.14 26.28 22.10
C LYS A 217 -1.39 25.66 20.73
N PRO A 218 -0.33 25.16 20.05
CA PRO A 218 -0.45 24.41 18.81
C PRO A 218 -1.35 23.15 18.94
N LEU A 219 -2.01 22.77 17.86
CA LEU A 219 -2.85 21.59 17.74
C LEU A 219 -4.01 21.54 18.75
N THR A 220 -4.55 22.69 19.12
CA THR A 220 -5.61 22.82 20.13
C THR A 220 -6.62 23.88 19.70
N GLY A 221 -7.92 23.62 19.93
CA GLY A 221 -8.99 24.55 19.59
C GLY A 221 -9.58 24.30 18.21
N HIS A 222 -10.09 25.36 17.58
CA HIS A 222 -10.73 25.27 16.28
C HIS A 222 -9.73 25.14 15.14
N HIS A 223 -10.08 24.36 14.14
CA HIS A 223 -9.34 24.31 12.88
C HIS A 223 -10.27 24.19 11.69
N VAL A 224 -9.82 24.69 10.56
CA VAL A 224 -10.39 24.44 9.23
C VAL A 224 -9.30 23.88 8.34
N GLY A 225 -9.66 23.10 7.33
CA GLY A 225 -8.66 22.54 6.45
C GLY A 225 -9.23 22.13 5.09
N VAL A 226 -8.30 21.74 4.23
CA VAL A 226 -8.60 21.05 2.98
C VAL A 226 -8.02 19.65 3.07
N TYR A 227 -8.72 18.68 2.53
CA TYR A 227 -8.27 17.29 2.55
C TYR A 227 -8.46 16.61 1.20
N GLY A 228 -7.64 15.58 0.97
CA GLY A 228 -7.77 14.63 -0.12
C GLY A 228 -7.66 13.21 0.42
N GLN A 229 -8.52 12.32 -0.06
CA GLN A 229 -8.58 10.91 0.32
C GLN A 229 -8.45 10.03 -0.91
N ALA A 230 -7.77 8.88 -0.76
CA ALA A 230 -7.72 7.82 -1.75
C ALA A 230 -7.92 6.48 -1.05
N PHE A 231 -8.89 5.70 -1.51
CA PHE A 231 -9.24 4.44 -0.85
C PHE A 231 -9.92 3.45 -1.78
N THR A 232 -9.83 2.18 -1.41
CA THR A 232 -10.59 1.07 -2.01
C THR A 232 -11.42 0.40 -0.92
N TYR A 233 -12.55 -0.16 -1.28
CA TYR A 233 -13.42 -0.84 -0.34
C TYR A 233 -14.18 -2.00 -0.97
N ASP A 234 -14.60 -2.94 -0.12
CA ASP A 234 -15.47 -4.05 -0.49
C ASP A 234 -16.37 -4.38 0.72
N PHE A 235 -17.62 -4.00 0.62
CA PHE A 235 -18.60 -4.19 1.66
C PHE A 235 -19.72 -5.10 1.20
N GLU A 236 -19.94 -6.19 1.93
CA GLU A 236 -21.01 -7.13 1.69
C GLU A 236 -21.48 -7.74 3.01
N TRP A 237 -22.77 -7.80 3.19
CA TRP A 237 -23.39 -8.27 4.43
C TRP A 237 -24.55 -9.26 4.16
N GLY A 238 -24.24 -10.37 3.50
CA GLY A 238 -25.17 -11.48 3.25
C GLY A 238 -26.19 -11.20 2.14
N GLY A 239 -25.80 -10.50 1.08
CA GLY A 239 -26.71 -10.15 0.00
C GLY A 239 -26.01 -9.47 -1.16
N LYS A 240 -26.26 -8.19 -1.34
CA LYS A 240 -25.62 -7.39 -2.37
C LYS A 240 -24.34 -6.76 -1.86
N GLY A 241 -23.24 -6.98 -2.59
CA GLY A 241 -21.96 -6.38 -2.29
C GLY A 241 -21.67 -5.12 -3.12
N TYR A 242 -20.83 -4.25 -2.55
CA TYR A 242 -20.38 -3.00 -3.15
C TYR A 242 -18.86 -2.92 -3.07
N MET A 243 -18.19 -2.93 -4.21
CA MET A 243 -16.74 -2.86 -4.31
C MET A 243 -16.31 -1.60 -5.05
N GLY A 244 -15.55 -0.75 -4.40
CA GLY A 244 -14.97 0.46 -4.97
C GLY A 244 -13.46 0.32 -5.12
N GLY A 245 -12.98 0.37 -6.36
CA GLY A 245 -11.60 0.07 -6.69
C GLY A 245 -11.30 -1.43 -6.70
N GLU A 246 -10.03 -1.80 -6.53
CA GLU A 246 -9.58 -3.19 -6.41
C GLU A 246 -8.95 -3.40 -5.02
N PRO A 247 -9.71 -3.86 -4.03
CA PRO A 247 -9.21 -4.09 -2.69
C PRO A 247 -8.01 -5.04 -2.68
N GLY A 248 -6.91 -4.65 -2.01
CA GLY A 248 -5.66 -5.42 -1.98
C GLY A 248 -4.75 -5.23 -3.21
N GLY A 249 -5.16 -4.41 -4.18
CA GLY A 249 -4.31 -3.90 -5.25
C GLY A 249 -3.44 -2.72 -4.80
N THR A 250 -2.89 -1.97 -5.74
CA THR A 250 -2.26 -0.68 -5.46
C THR A 250 -3.33 0.40 -5.29
N LEU A 251 -3.05 1.43 -4.50
CA LEU A 251 -3.98 2.57 -4.35
C LEU A 251 -4.27 3.31 -5.66
N TRP A 252 -3.44 3.10 -6.68
CA TRP A 252 -3.54 3.74 -7.99
C TRP A 252 -4.44 2.98 -8.96
N ASP A 253 -4.75 1.71 -8.68
CA ASP A 253 -5.57 0.86 -9.54
C ASP A 253 -7.05 1.06 -9.23
N LYS A 254 -7.73 1.86 -10.04
CA LYS A 254 -9.19 2.10 -9.95
C LYS A 254 -9.65 2.57 -8.57
N THR A 255 -8.83 3.38 -7.90
CA THR A 255 -9.16 3.89 -6.57
C THR A 255 -10.39 4.79 -6.58
N ASN A 256 -11.09 4.84 -5.45
CA ASN A 256 -12.05 5.89 -5.15
C ASN A 256 -11.32 7.05 -4.48
N TYR A 257 -11.77 8.25 -4.71
CA TYR A 257 -11.18 9.46 -4.17
C TYR A 257 -12.25 10.41 -3.61
N ALA A 258 -11.89 11.13 -2.58
CA ALA A 258 -12.68 12.23 -2.09
C ALA A 258 -11.78 13.43 -1.80
N ALA A 259 -12.31 14.62 -2.00
CA ALA A 259 -11.62 15.86 -1.65
C ALA A 259 -12.64 16.90 -1.19
N GLY A 260 -12.24 17.74 -0.24
CA GLY A 260 -13.16 18.72 0.30
C GLY A 260 -12.52 19.64 1.33
N VAL A 261 -13.40 20.29 2.08
CA VAL A 261 -13.06 21.16 3.20
C VAL A 261 -13.52 20.52 4.49
N GLU A 262 -12.78 20.72 5.56
CA GLU A 262 -13.10 20.21 6.89
C GLU A 262 -13.10 21.33 7.93
N TYR A 263 -13.92 21.14 8.95
CA TYR A 263 -13.90 21.92 10.16
C TYR A 263 -13.86 21.00 11.35
N GLY A 264 -13.10 21.38 12.37
CA GLY A 264 -13.02 20.60 13.59
C GLY A 264 -12.64 21.40 14.82
N TYR A 265 -12.63 20.66 15.93
CA TYR A 265 -12.30 21.21 17.24
C TYR A 265 -11.52 20.17 18.06
N SER A 266 -10.30 20.51 18.43
CA SER A 266 -9.45 19.69 19.29
C SER A 266 -9.57 20.10 20.75
N LEU A 267 -10.17 19.21 21.56
CA LEU A 267 -10.44 19.40 22.98
C LEU A 267 -9.35 18.77 23.83
N PRO A 268 -8.60 19.52 24.64
CA PRO A 268 -7.68 18.95 25.61
C PRO A 268 -8.44 18.17 26.71
N VAL A 269 -8.10 16.88 26.90
CA VAL A 269 -8.72 16.02 27.92
C VAL A 269 -7.74 15.55 28.99
N ALA A 270 -6.44 15.46 28.66
CA ALA A 270 -5.39 15.12 29.62
C ALA A 270 -4.08 15.81 29.24
N ASN A 271 -3.03 15.64 30.04
CA ASN A 271 -1.77 16.33 29.87
C ASN A 271 -1.20 16.26 28.43
N ARG A 272 -1.29 15.09 27.79
CA ARG A 272 -0.81 14.86 26.42
C ARG A 272 -1.88 14.22 25.52
N LEU A 273 -3.14 14.35 25.89
CA LEU A 273 -4.25 13.78 25.12
C LEU A 273 -5.28 14.85 24.78
N ASN A 274 -5.70 14.86 23.54
CA ASN A 274 -6.84 15.60 23.04
C ASN A 274 -7.85 14.63 22.42
N ILE A 275 -9.11 15.08 22.34
CA ILE A 275 -10.11 14.49 21.44
C ILE A 275 -10.38 15.52 20.35
N ASP A 276 -10.22 15.09 19.10
CA ASP A 276 -10.43 15.94 17.92
C ASP A 276 -11.69 15.51 17.19
N PHE A 277 -12.64 16.42 17.09
CA PHE A 277 -13.88 16.26 16.35
C PHE A 277 -13.74 16.96 15.02
N THR A 278 -13.83 16.22 13.91
CA THR A 278 -13.69 16.78 12.58
C THR A 278 -14.80 16.28 11.66
N LEU A 279 -15.43 17.21 10.93
CA LEU A 279 -16.40 16.91 9.89
C LEU A 279 -15.94 17.57 8.58
N GLY A 280 -15.96 16.80 7.49
CA GLY A 280 -15.59 17.26 6.18
C GLY A 280 -16.73 17.10 5.17
N VAL A 281 -16.88 18.11 4.33
CA VAL A 281 -17.81 18.13 3.21
C VAL A 281 -17.00 18.26 1.93
N GLY A 282 -17.34 17.44 0.93
CA GLY A 282 -16.58 17.42 -0.30
C GLY A 282 -17.23 16.57 -1.38
N TYR A 283 -16.46 16.33 -2.42
CA TYR A 283 -16.82 15.48 -3.53
C TYR A 283 -16.18 14.09 -3.38
N TRP A 284 -16.98 13.04 -3.59
CA TRP A 284 -16.53 11.66 -3.65
C TRP A 284 -16.81 11.08 -5.03
N GLY A 285 -15.76 10.69 -5.73
CA GLY A 285 -15.78 10.12 -7.06
C GLY A 285 -15.10 8.76 -7.15
N GLY A 286 -15.28 8.11 -8.28
CA GLY A 286 -14.66 6.84 -8.61
C GLY A 286 -15.65 5.77 -9.06
N LYS A 287 -15.10 4.73 -9.69
CA LYS A 287 -15.89 3.59 -10.13
C LYS A 287 -16.17 2.65 -8.96
N TYR A 288 -17.38 2.08 -8.95
CA TYR A 288 -17.71 1.01 -8.05
C TYR A 288 -18.53 -0.07 -8.75
N TYR A 289 -18.44 -1.28 -8.22
CA TYR A 289 -19.10 -2.46 -8.73
C TYR A 289 -20.15 -2.91 -7.73
N THR A 290 -21.29 -3.32 -8.24
CA THR A 290 -22.28 -4.05 -7.43
C THR A 290 -22.24 -5.51 -7.84
N TYR A 291 -22.24 -6.40 -6.87
CA TYR A 291 -22.19 -7.83 -7.08
C TYR A 291 -23.12 -8.57 -6.10
N THR A 292 -23.45 -9.80 -6.45
CA THR A 292 -24.15 -10.75 -5.56
C THR A 292 -23.20 -11.92 -5.30
N PRO A 293 -22.89 -12.27 -4.06
CA PRO A 293 -22.07 -13.44 -3.77
C PRO A 293 -22.89 -14.71 -3.98
N LEU A 294 -22.38 -15.62 -4.80
CA LEU A 294 -22.93 -16.94 -5.04
C LEU A 294 -21.79 -17.96 -4.95
N ASP A 295 -21.92 -18.96 -4.09
CA ASP A 295 -20.97 -20.08 -3.95
C ASP A 295 -19.49 -19.64 -3.85
N GLY A 296 -19.21 -18.56 -3.14
CA GLY A 296 -17.86 -18.01 -2.99
C GLY A 296 -17.36 -17.17 -4.18
N HIS A 297 -18.22 -16.87 -5.14
CA HIS A 297 -17.93 -16.03 -6.29
C HIS A 297 -18.64 -14.68 -6.20
N TYR A 298 -18.03 -13.65 -6.76
CA TYR A 298 -18.67 -12.34 -6.96
C TYR A 298 -19.36 -12.31 -8.33
N VAL A 299 -20.66 -12.50 -8.34
CA VAL A 299 -21.42 -12.35 -9.59
C VAL A 299 -21.67 -10.86 -9.82
N TRP A 300 -20.92 -10.30 -10.75
CA TRP A 300 -21.04 -8.91 -11.14
C TRP A 300 -22.45 -8.57 -11.60
N GLN A 301 -23.00 -7.44 -11.12
CA GLN A 301 -24.33 -6.96 -11.47
C GLN A 301 -24.25 -5.67 -12.30
N ALA A 302 -23.44 -4.73 -11.86
CA ALA A 302 -23.27 -3.47 -12.57
C ALA A 302 -21.96 -2.77 -12.19
N THR A 303 -21.44 -2.02 -13.16
CA THR A 303 -20.39 -1.01 -12.93
C THR A 303 -21.03 0.37 -12.94
N LYS A 304 -20.76 1.17 -11.93
CA LYS A 304 -21.31 2.50 -11.77
C LYS A 304 -20.21 3.50 -11.46
N ASN A 305 -20.42 4.75 -11.87
CA ASN A 305 -19.58 5.87 -11.44
C ASN A 305 -20.26 6.59 -10.27
N ARG A 306 -19.48 6.92 -9.26
CA ARG A 306 -19.94 7.71 -8.13
C ARG A 306 -19.68 9.19 -8.40
N HIS A 307 -20.71 9.99 -8.17
CA HIS A 307 -20.66 11.45 -8.19
C HIS A 307 -21.47 11.91 -6.97
N TRP A 308 -20.83 12.01 -5.83
CA TRP A 308 -21.47 12.38 -4.58
C TRP A 308 -20.87 13.68 -4.05
N PHE A 309 -21.71 14.62 -3.69
CA PHE A 309 -21.32 15.82 -2.97
C PHE A 309 -22.08 15.87 -1.65
N GLY A 310 -21.34 16.02 -0.53
CA GLY A 310 -21.91 16.00 0.81
C GLY A 310 -20.86 15.65 1.86
N PRO A 311 -21.26 15.14 3.03
CA PRO A 311 -20.33 14.65 4.04
C PRO A 311 -19.50 13.50 3.48
N THR A 312 -18.16 13.66 3.45
CA THR A 312 -17.21 12.66 2.95
C THR A 312 -16.12 12.34 3.96
N LYS A 313 -16.07 13.06 5.08
CA LYS A 313 -15.12 12.80 6.16
C LYS A 313 -15.79 13.04 7.52
N ALA A 314 -15.60 12.11 8.47
CA ALA A 314 -16.00 12.25 9.86
C ALA A 314 -14.94 11.61 10.75
N GLU A 315 -14.47 12.35 11.74
CA GLU A 315 -13.47 11.88 12.69
C GLU A 315 -13.87 12.24 14.11
N ILE A 316 -13.74 11.29 15.00
CA ILE A 316 -13.63 11.49 16.45
C ILE A 316 -12.31 10.85 16.83
N SER A 317 -11.24 11.63 16.84
CA SER A 317 -9.89 11.11 16.96
C SER A 317 -9.33 11.29 18.37
N LEU A 318 -8.80 10.21 18.93
CA LEU A 318 -7.93 10.31 20.09
C LEU A 318 -6.55 10.75 19.60
N VAL A 319 -6.07 11.86 20.16
CA VAL A 319 -4.86 12.57 19.71
C VAL A 319 -3.83 12.56 20.83
N TRP A 320 -2.72 11.90 20.62
CA TRP A 320 -1.59 11.89 21.54
C TRP A 320 -0.53 12.90 21.11
N LEU A 321 -0.33 13.92 21.97
CA LEU A 321 0.60 15.03 21.73
C LEU A 321 2.03 14.60 22.04
N LEU A 322 2.89 14.65 21.05
CA LEU A 322 4.29 14.29 21.10
C LEU A 322 5.19 15.51 20.86
N GLY A 323 6.39 15.47 21.40
CA GLY A 323 7.40 16.50 21.23
C GLY A 323 7.62 17.35 22.47
N ARG A 324 8.70 18.14 22.41
CA ARG A 324 9.14 18.99 23.51
C ARG A 324 8.24 20.24 23.59
N GLY A 325 7.64 20.47 24.74
CA GLY A 325 6.68 21.58 24.97
C GLY A 325 5.24 21.28 24.54
N ASN A 326 4.97 20.11 23.93
CA ASN A 326 3.65 19.73 23.48
C ASN A 326 2.86 19.02 24.60
N SER A 327 2.43 19.78 25.61
CA SER A 327 1.60 19.28 26.72
C SER A 327 0.50 20.28 27.06
N ASN A 328 -0.62 19.80 27.58
CA ASN A 328 -1.78 20.62 27.95
C ASN A 328 -1.62 21.33 29.30
N ASN A 329 -0.65 20.92 30.11
CA ASN A 329 -0.40 21.62 31.36
C ASN A 329 0.13 23.01 31.08
N LYS A 330 -0.50 24.03 31.64
CA LYS A 330 0.10 25.36 31.76
C LYS A 330 1.40 25.16 32.55
N LYS A 331 2.55 25.57 32.01
CA LYS A 331 3.74 25.80 32.83
C LYS A 331 3.27 26.75 33.91
N GLY A 332 3.29 26.31 35.17
CA GLY A 332 3.03 27.17 36.30
C GLY A 332 3.95 28.40 36.15
N GLY A 333 3.36 29.55 36.03
CA GLY A 333 4.13 30.78 36.10
C GLY A 333 4.85 30.76 37.42
N VAL A 334 6.15 30.83 37.39
CA VAL A 334 6.98 31.19 38.55
C VAL A 334 6.48 32.55 38.99
N LYS A 335 5.87 32.62 40.19
CA LYS A 335 5.62 33.86 40.88
C LYS A 335 6.95 34.48 41.28
#